data_68e011d7dd5f0f4023be64cd9d925ec5
#
_entry.id   68e011d7dd5f0f4023be64cd9d925ec5
#
_cell.length_a   1.000
_cell.length_b   1.000
_cell.length_c   1.000
_cell.angle_alpha   90.00
_cell.angle_beta   90.00
_cell.angle_gamma   90.00
#
_symmetry.space_group_name_H-M   'P 1'
#
loop_
_entity.id
_entity.type
_entity.pdbx_description
1 polymer ?
#
loop_
_entity_poly.entity_id
_entity_poly.type
_entity_poly.pdbx_seq_one_letter_code
_entity_poly.pdbx_strand_id
1 'polypeptide(L)'
;MAATEYDELDNLIQHSKAITAKKVARINDIRQRLSTPHLTDRQRYEICMQLYEEYESFRFDSALAYADRTILYAKRMNDAKWLAEAQLKKVHVHTLAALFDKSRDLLDSINVSVLDDRLLQE
;
A
#
# COMPACT_ATOMS: atom_id res chain seq x y z
N MET A 1 -29.17 -9.43 23.94
CA MET A 1 -28.99 -8.30 23.01
C MET A 1 -27.53 -7.91 22.88
N ALA A 2 -26.74 -7.95 23.93
CA ALA A 2 -25.29 -7.72 23.86
C ALA A 2 -24.57 -8.73 22.94
N ALA A 3 -25.05 -9.97 22.85
CA ALA A 3 -24.48 -11.01 21.99
C ALA A 3 -24.57 -10.67 20.50
N THR A 4 -25.60 -9.93 20.06
CA THR A 4 -25.77 -9.54 18.66
C THR A 4 -24.72 -8.54 18.20
N GLU A 5 -24.35 -7.60 19.05
CA GLU A 5 -23.30 -6.60 18.76
C GLU A 5 -21.94 -7.26 18.63
N TYR A 6 -21.61 -8.22 19.48
CA TYR A 6 -20.37 -8.98 19.41
C TYR A 6 -20.31 -9.85 18.16
N ASP A 7 -21.43 -10.43 17.74
CA ASP A 7 -21.49 -11.25 16.53
C ASP A 7 -21.26 -10.39 15.28
N GLU A 8 -21.82 -9.18 15.22
CA GLU A 8 -21.59 -8.24 14.12
C GLU A 8 -20.13 -7.81 14.06
N LEU A 9 -19.53 -7.50 15.20
CA LEU A 9 -18.12 -7.12 15.28
C LEU A 9 -17.21 -8.28 14.84
N ASP A 10 -17.48 -9.49 15.30
CA ASP A 10 -16.73 -10.68 14.90
C ASP A 10 -16.84 -10.93 13.40
N ASN A 11 -18.03 -10.75 12.82
CA ASN A 11 -18.26 -10.89 11.39
C ASN A 11 -17.46 -9.85 10.59
N LEU A 12 -17.41 -8.60 11.07
CA LEU A 12 -16.61 -7.55 10.44
C LEU A 12 -15.11 -7.87 10.50
N ILE A 13 -14.63 -8.33 11.63
CA ILE A 13 -13.22 -8.74 11.81
C ILE A 13 -12.87 -9.90 10.88
N GLN A 14 -13.71 -10.93 10.82
CA GLN A 14 -13.50 -12.09 9.96
C GLN A 14 -13.53 -11.69 8.48
N HIS A 15 -14.44 -10.80 8.09
CA HIS A 15 -14.52 -10.29 6.73
C HIS A 15 -13.24 -9.52 6.36
N SER A 16 -12.75 -8.66 7.26
CA SER A 16 -11.52 -7.91 7.07
C SER A 16 -10.31 -8.84 6.93
N LYS A 17 -10.21 -9.88 7.77
CA LYS A 17 -9.14 -10.90 7.67
C LYS A 17 -9.21 -11.66 6.36
N ALA A 18 -10.41 -12.00 5.89
CA ALA A 18 -10.60 -12.70 4.62
C ALA A 18 -10.15 -11.84 3.43
N ILE A 19 -10.46 -10.54 3.43
CA ILE A 19 -10.02 -9.59 2.40
C ILE A 19 -8.49 -9.49 2.40
N THR A 20 -7.88 -9.36 3.57
CA THR A 20 -6.42 -9.29 3.72
C THR A 20 -5.76 -10.57 3.22
N ALA A 21 -6.30 -11.74 3.57
CA ALA A 21 -5.78 -13.04 3.13
C ALA A 21 -5.84 -13.18 1.60
N LYS A 22 -6.94 -12.76 0.98
CA LYS A 22 -7.08 -12.76 -0.49
C LYS A 22 -6.05 -11.85 -1.15
N LYS A 23 -5.82 -10.67 -0.58
CA LYS A 23 -4.85 -9.71 -1.08
C LYS A 23 -3.44 -10.25 -0.99
N VAL A 24 -3.06 -10.84 0.14
CA VAL A 24 -1.75 -11.47 0.34
C VAL A 24 -1.55 -12.63 -0.64
N ALA A 25 -2.56 -13.47 -0.84
CA ALA A 25 -2.48 -14.58 -1.80
C ALA A 25 -2.29 -14.08 -3.23
N ARG A 26 -3.01 -13.02 -3.61
CA ARG A 26 -2.86 -12.39 -4.94
C ARG A 26 -1.45 -11.82 -5.13
N ILE A 27 -0.93 -11.11 -4.13
CA ILE A 27 0.42 -10.55 -4.17
C ILE A 27 1.45 -11.66 -4.32
N ASN A 28 1.34 -12.74 -3.56
CA ASN A 28 2.25 -13.88 -3.65
C ASN A 28 2.20 -14.54 -5.02
N ASP A 29 1.02 -14.69 -5.60
CA ASP A 29 0.85 -15.25 -6.95
C ASP A 29 1.54 -14.37 -8.00
N ILE A 30 1.35 -13.06 -7.93
CA ILE A 30 2.00 -12.11 -8.85
C ILE A 30 3.52 -12.14 -8.66
N ARG A 31 4.00 -12.18 -7.41
CA ARG A 31 5.44 -12.25 -7.10
C ARG A 31 6.08 -13.51 -7.66
N GLN A 32 5.38 -14.64 -7.65
CA GLN A 32 5.90 -15.88 -8.23
C GLN A 32 6.15 -15.76 -9.73
N ARG A 33 5.39 -14.92 -10.42
CA ARG A 33 5.59 -14.67 -11.86
C ARG A 33 6.96 -14.04 -12.15
N LEU A 34 7.51 -13.26 -11.20
CA LEU A 34 8.87 -12.69 -11.33
C LEU A 34 9.95 -13.77 -11.32
N SER A 35 9.66 -14.94 -10.78
CA SER A 35 10.60 -16.08 -10.75
C SER A 35 10.61 -16.86 -12.06
N THR A 36 9.74 -16.54 -13.01
CA THR A 36 9.70 -17.18 -14.32
C THR A 36 11.01 -16.91 -15.06
N PRO A 37 11.68 -17.94 -15.62
CA PRO A 37 12.90 -17.74 -16.38
C PRO A 37 12.66 -17.00 -17.69
N HIS A 38 13.65 -16.27 -18.15
CA HIS A 38 13.67 -15.58 -19.45
C HIS A 38 12.60 -14.48 -19.61
N LEU A 39 12.24 -13.80 -18.51
CA LEU A 39 11.36 -12.64 -18.59
C LEU A 39 12.07 -11.48 -19.30
N THR A 40 11.34 -10.82 -20.20
CA THR A 40 11.80 -9.55 -20.80
C THR A 40 11.67 -8.41 -19.78
N ASP A 41 12.39 -7.32 -20.02
CA ASP A 41 12.26 -6.12 -19.17
C ASP A 41 10.83 -5.58 -19.18
N ARG A 42 10.12 -5.66 -20.30
CA ARG A 42 8.73 -5.29 -20.43
C ARG A 42 7.84 -6.14 -19.50
N GLN A 43 8.03 -7.45 -19.52
CA GLN A 43 7.27 -8.36 -18.65
C GLN A 43 7.55 -8.09 -17.18
N ARG A 44 8.80 -7.85 -16.82
CA ARG A 44 9.19 -7.48 -15.45
C ARG A 44 8.56 -6.16 -15.03
N TYR A 45 8.55 -5.17 -15.92
CA TYR A 45 7.90 -3.89 -15.68
C TYR A 45 6.41 -4.08 -15.39
N GLU A 46 5.70 -4.83 -16.22
CA GLU A 46 4.26 -5.08 -16.06
C GLU A 46 3.96 -5.79 -14.74
N ILE A 47 4.74 -6.80 -14.39
CA ILE A 47 4.56 -7.52 -13.12
C ILE A 47 4.84 -6.61 -11.93
N CYS A 48 5.91 -5.84 -11.97
CA CYS A 48 6.24 -4.90 -10.89
C CYS A 48 5.20 -3.78 -10.77
N MET A 49 4.62 -3.33 -11.87
CA MET A 49 3.54 -2.34 -11.84
C MET A 49 2.29 -2.91 -11.18
N GLN A 50 1.94 -4.17 -11.46
CA GLN A 50 0.83 -4.85 -10.79
C GLN A 50 1.08 -4.97 -9.28
N LEU A 51 2.31 -5.31 -8.88
CA LEU A 51 2.68 -5.38 -7.46
C LEU A 51 2.60 -4.00 -6.80
N TYR A 52 3.06 -2.96 -7.48
CA TYR A 52 2.91 -1.59 -7.02
C TYR A 52 1.44 -1.25 -6.73
N GLU A 53 0.55 -1.53 -7.67
CA GLU A 53 -0.88 -1.25 -7.54
C GLU A 53 -1.52 -2.01 -6.36
N GLU A 54 -1.11 -3.25 -6.14
CA GLU A 54 -1.60 -4.03 -5.01
C GLU A 54 -1.10 -3.48 -3.66
N TYR A 55 0.13 -3.00 -3.59
CA TYR A 55 0.70 -2.48 -2.36
C TYR A 55 0.33 -1.02 -2.08
N GLU A 56 -0.04 -0.24 -3.07
CA GLU A 56 -0.30 1.20 -2.95
C GLU A 56 -1.27 1.56 -1.83
N SER A 57 -2.33 0.79 -1.67
CA SER A 57 -3.37 1.01 -0.65
C SER A 57 -3.11 0.24 0.65
N PHE A 58 -2.00 -0.46 0.76
CA PHE A 58 -1.77 -1.46 1.78
C PHE A 58 -0.42 -1.30 2.47
N ARG A 59 0.68 -1.12 1.71
CA ARG A 59 2.03 -0.93 2.24
C ARG A 59 2.81 0.03 1.35
N PHE A 60 3.00 1.25 1.81
CA PHE A 60 3.73 2.27 1.06
C PHE A 60 5.18 1.90 0.80
N ASP A 61 5.86 1.28 1.77
CA ASP A 61 7.26 0.86 1.63
C ASP A 61 7.44 -0.12 0.49
N SER A 62 6.58 -1.14 0.43
CA SER A 62 6.60 -2.14 -0.63
C SER A 62 6.21 -1.54 -1.98
N ALA A 63 5.20 -0.66 -2.00
CA ALA A 63 4.80 0.06 -3.20
C ALA A 63 5.96 0.89 -3.76
N LEU A 64 6.68 1.60 -2.91
CA LEU A 64 7.84 2.40 -3.30
C LEU A 64 8.95 1.52 -3.89
N ALA A 65 9.23 0.37 -3.27
CA ALA A 65 10.23 -0.57 -3.75
C ALA A 65 9.90 -1.07 -5.17
N TYR A 66 8.65 -1.40 -5.44
CA TYR A 66 8.23 -1.84 -6.77
C TYR A 66 8.14 -0.69 -7.78
N ALA A 67 7.80 0.51 -7.35
CA ALA A 67 7.88 1.70 -8.21
C ALA A 67 9.32 1.93 -8.68
N ASP A 68 10.31 1.80 -7.78
CA ASP A 68 11.72 1.92 -8.14
C ASP A 68 12.16 0.85 -9.14
N ARG A 69 11.66 -0.38 -9.00
CA ARG A 69 11.93 -1.45 -9.96
C ARG A 69 11.34 -1.16 -11.32
N THR A 70 10.12 -0.62 -11.39
CA THR A 70 9.51 -0.25 -12.68
C THR A 70 10.32 0.85 -13.38
N ILE A 71 10.86 1.80 -12.61
CA ILE A 71 11.74 2.84 -13.15
C ILE A 71 13.00 2.21 -13.74
N LEU A 72 13.61 1.25 -13.04
CA LEU A 72 14.79 0.55 -13.51
C LEU A 72 14.53 -0.15 -14.85
N TYR A 73 13.44 -0.91 -14.95
CA TYR A 73 13.10 -1.64 -16.16
C TYR A 73 12.73 -0.71 -17.31
N ALA A 74 12.04 0.39 -17.04
CA ALA A 74 11.74 1.40 -18.05
C ALA A 74 13.01 2.06 -18.61
N LYS A 75 13.98 2.33 -17.76
CA LYS A 75 15.30 2.85 -18.19
C LYS A 75 16.02 1.83 -19.06
N ARG A 76 16.00 0.56 -18.68
CA ARG A 76 16.64 -0.52 -19.45
C ARG A 76 16.02 -0.72 -20.82
N MET A 77 14.69 -0.54 -20.93
CA MET A 77 13.98 -0.56 -22.20
C MET A 77 14.21 0.70 -23.05
N ASN A 78 14.75 1.75 -22.44
CA ASN A 78 14.93 3.05 -23.05
C ASN A 78 13.60 3.63 -23.60
N ASP A 79 12.53 3.44 -22.84
CA ASP A 79 11.19 3.88 -23.19
C ASP A 79 10.79 5.08 -22.32
N ALA A 80 10.78 6.28 -22.92
CA ALA A 80 10.51 7.53 -22.22
C ALA A 80 9.09 7.58 -21.65
N LYS A 81 8.11 7.02 -22.36
CA LYS A 81 6.71 7.01 -21.94
C LYS A 81 6.51 6.15 -20.68
N TRP A 82 7.07 4.95 -20.68
CA TRP A 82 6.97 4.04 -19.55
C TRP A 82 7.78 4.56 -18.36
N LEU A 83 8.91 5.20 -18.62
CA LEU A 83 9.69 5.83 -17.57
C LEU A 83 8.91 6.96 -16.89
N ALA A 84 8.26 7.83 -17.68
CA ALA A 84 7.44 8.90 -17.15
C ALA A 84 6.28 8.38 -16.31
N GLU A 85 5.61 7.32 -16.76
CA GLU A 85 4.54 6.67 -16.01
C GLU A 85 5.03 6.12 -14.65
N ALA A 86 6.17 5.42 -14.67
CA ALA A 86 6.77 4.88 -13.45
C ALA A 86 7.19 5.96 -12.46
N GLN A 87 7.74 7.06 -12.96
CA GLN A 87 8.12 8.21 -12.14
C GLN A 87 6.91 8.88 -11.51
N LEU A 88 5.82 9.02 -12.25
CA LEU A 88 4.55 9.54 -11.72
C LEU A 88 3.99 8.67 -10.61
N LYS A 89 4.07 7.35 -10.75
CA LYS A 89 3.64 6.41 -9.71
C LYS A 89 4.48 6.56 -8.44
N LYS A 90 5.79 6.75 -8.59
CA LYS A 90 6.67 6.98 -7.45
C LYS A 90 6.33 8.27 -6.71
N VAL A 91 6.09 9.37 -7.44
CA VAL A 91 5.65 10.65 -6.86
C VAL A 91 4.32 10.47 -6.13
N HIS A 92 3.40 9.74 -6.73
CA HIS A 92 2.08 9.48 -6.15
C HIS A 92 2.18 8.74 -4.80
N VAL A 93 2.97 7.67 -4.72
CA VAL A 93 3.12 6.93 -3.47
C VAL A 93 3.82 7.74 -2.39
N HIS A 94 4.80 8.57 -2.75
CA HIS A 94 5.42 9.51 -1.80
C HIS A 94 4.41 10.52 -1.26
N THR A 95 3.55 11.05 -2.12
CA THR A 95 2.49 11.98 -1.73
C THR A 95 1.50 11.33 -0.77
N LEU A 96 1.06 10.12 -1.08
CA LEU A 96 0.14 9.36 -0.20
C LEU A 96 0.78 9.09 1.16
N ALA A 97 2.03 8.67 1.19
CA ALA A 97 2.75 8.39 2.44
C ALA A 97 2.90 9.66 3.28
N ALA A 98 3.24 10.80 2.66
CA ALA A 98 3.37 12.08 3.34
C ALA A 98 2.02 12.56 3.93
N LEU A 99 0.93 12.41 3.17
CA LEU A 99 -0.41 12.74 3.64
C LEU A 99 -0.86 11.86 4.80
N PHE A 100 -0.53 10.58 4.73
CA PHE A 100 -0.83 9.63 5.81
C PHE A 100 -0.08 10.02 7.09
N ASP A 101 1.21 10.32 7.00
CA ASP A 101 2.02 10.74 8.15
C ASP A 101 1.50 12.04 8.75
N LYS A 102 1.14 13.02 7.93
CA LYS A 102 0.55 14.28 8.39
C LYS A 102 -0.77 14.06 9.11
N SER A 103 -1.65 13.23 8.55
CA SER A 103 -2.95 12.91 9.16
C SER A 103 -2.77 12.22 10.50
N ARG A 104 -1.81 11.32 10.59
CA ARG A 104 -1.49 10.60 11.82
C ARG A 104 -0.96 11.55 12.89
N ASP A 105 -0.03 12.43 12.54
CA ASP A 105 0.53 13.43 13.46
C ASP A 105 -0.56 14.37 13.97
N LEU A 106 -1.46 14.80 13.09
CA LEU A 106 -2.58 15.66 13.46
C LEU A 106 -3.53 14.97 14.44
N LEU A 107 -3.86 13.70 14.18
CA LEU A 107 -4.72 12.90 15.08
C LEU A 107 -4.06 12.70 16.44
N ASP A 108 -2.76 12.43 16.48
CA ASP A 108 -2.01 12.28 17.71
C ASP A 108 -2.00 13.59 18.52
N SER A 109 -1.83 14.74 17.85
CA SER A 109 -1.91 16.07 18.47
C SER A 109 -3.29 16.34 19.09
N ILE A 110 -4.34 15.99 18.37
CA ILE A 110 -5.74 16.18 18.85
C ILE A 110 -5.98 15.30 20.08
N ASN A 111 -5.54 14.06 20.06
CA ASN A 111 -5.70 13.15 21.19
C ASN A 111 -4.99 13.64 22.44
N VAL A 112 -3.76 14.15 22.31
CA VAL A 112 -3.00 14.73 23.41
C VAL A 112 -3.71 15.98 23.96
N SER A 113 -4.20 16.84 23.07
CA SER A 113 -4.93 18.05 23.47
C SER A 113 -6.20 17.71 24.26
N VAL A 114 -6.96 16.73 23.82
CA VAL A 114 -8.18 16.27 24.52
C VAL A 114 -7.84 15.69 25.90
N LEU A 115 -6.77 14.92 26.01
CA LEU A 115 -6.30 14.37 27.28
C LEU A 115 -5.88 15.48 28.26
N ASP A 116 -5.17 16.48 27.79
CA ASP A 116 -4.76 17.63 28.59
C ASP A 116 -5.96 18.41 29.12
N ASP A 117 -6.95 18.63 28.28
CA ASP A 117 -8.20 19.29 28.69
C ASP A 117 -8.94 18.51 29.77
N ARG A 118 -9.00 17.19 29.63
CA ARG A 118 -9.61 16.32 30.66
C ARG A 118 -8.87 16.39 31.99
N LEU A 119 -7.56 16.38 31.96
CA LEU A 119 -6.73 16.49 33.17
C LEU A 119 -6.90 17.84 33.86
N LEU A 120 -7.08 18.89 33.09
CA LEU A 120 -7.29 20.24 33.62
C LEU A 120 -8.67 20.41 34.24
N GLN A 121 -9.66 19.62 33.82
CA GLN A 121 -11.02 19.68 34.36
C GLN A 121 -11.20 18.91 35.67
N GLU A 122 -10.32 18.04 36.00
CA GLU A 122 -10.29 17.29 37.26
C GLU A 122 -9.56 18.07 38.35
#